data_33c3dfcdbeb6b167197cacd05c777cd4
#
_entry.id   33c3dfcdbeb6b167197cacd05c777cd4
#
_cell.length_a   1.000
_cell.length_b   1.000
_cell.length_c   1.000
_cell.angle_alpha   90.00
_cell.angle_beta   90.00
_cell.angle_gamma   90.00
#
_symmetry.space_group_name_H-M   'P 1'
#
loop_
_entity.id
_entity.type
_entity.pdbx_description
1 polymer ?
#
loop_
_entity_poly.entity_id
_entity_poly.type
_entity_poly.pdbx_seq_one_letter_code
_entity_poly.pdbx_strand_id
1 'polypeptide(L)'
;MGFFKKQVKTKTELDGLRTFVMPTGVKEVITFAGSFLGGSIFSPGKNRKIAPLTAAMIDKGTLEKDKYAISDILESAGAELTFSSTRHHAQFSGHCLKDDLDIVIQLLV
;
A
#
# COMPACT_ATOMS: atom_id res chain seq x y z
N MET A 1 21.60 7.01 8.14
CA MET A 1 20.75 7.48 7.03
C MET A 1 21.47 7.61 5.69
N GLY A 2 22.76 7.89 5.67
CA GLY A 2 23.55 7.91 4.43
C GLY A 2 23.57 6.59 3.65
N PHE A 3 23.49 5.45 4.34
CA PHE A 3 23.43 4.13 3.73
C PHE A 3 22.19 3.97 2.84
N PHE A 4 21.00 4.29 3.34
CA PHE A 4 19.77 4.17 2.58
C PHE A 4 19.69 5.15 1.40
N LYS A 5 20.19 6.37 1.55
CA LYS A 5 20.25 7.35 0.46
C LYS A 5 21.08 6.85 -0.73
N LYS A 6 22.18 6.12 -0.46
CA LYS A 6 23.01 5.54 -1.51
C LYS A 6 22.36 4.33 -2.19
N GLN A 7 21.48 3.63 -1.51
CA GLN A 7 20.76 2.46 -2.03
C GLN A 7 19.56 2.85 -2.92
N VAL A 8 18.95 4.02 -2.68
CA VAL A 8 17.82 4.51 -3.46
C VAL A 8 18.30 4.96 -4.83
N LYS A 9 17.91 4.25 -5.89
CA LYS A 9 18.35 4.54 -7.26
C LYS A 9 17.41 5.43 -8.04
N THR A 10 16.12 5.44 -7.69
CA THR A 10 15.14 6.24 -8.41
C THR A 10 14.27 6.98 -7.43
N LYS A 11 14.14 8.29 -7.64
CA LYS A 11 13.18 9.14 -6.95
C LYS A 11 12.34 9.81 -8.01
N THR A 12 11.05 9.62 -7.97
CA THR A 12 10.10 10.25 -8.87
C THR A 12 9.09 11.06 -8.06
N GLU A 13 8.76 12.25 -8.52
CA GLU A 13 7.71 13.08 -7.94
C GLU A 13 6.77 13.51 -9.06
N LEU A 14 5.51 13.11 -8.96
CA LEU A 14 4.48 13.44 -9.94
C LEU A 14 3.17 13.71 -9.20
N ASP A 15 2.58 14.88 -9.44
CA ASP A 15 1.30 15.29 -8.83
C ASP A 15 1.24 15.12 -7.31
N GLY A 16 2.36 15.42 -6.62
CA GLY A 16 2.47 15.27 -5.17
C GLY A 16 2.77 13.85 -4.68
N LEU A 17 2.83 12.88 -5.57
CA LEU A 17 3.25 11.53 -5.24
C LEU A 17 4.78 11.41 -5.32
N ARG A 18 5.39 11.04 -4.21
CA ARG A 18 6.83 10.74 -4.17
C ARG A 18 7.03 9.24 -4.17
N THR A 19 7.83 8.77 -5.10
CA THR A 19 8.17 7.35 -5.22
C THR A 19 9.67 7.15 -5.10
N PHE A 20 10.07 6.18 -4.28
CA PHE A 20 11.45 5.78 -4.09
C PHE A 20 11.60 4.31 -4.48
N VAL A 21 12.59 4.00 -5.30
CA VAL A 21 12.90 2.63 -5.69
C VAL A 21 14.29 2.28 -5.20
N MET A 22 14.38 1.19 -4.43
CA MET A 22 15.63 0.67 -3.91
C MET A 22 15.80 -0.78 -4.37
N PRO A 23 16.66 -1.04 -5.36
CA PRO A 23 17.01 -2.40 -5.74
C PRO A 23 17.70 -3.14 -4.60
N THR A 24 17.30 -4.38 -4.39
CA THR A 24 17.90 -5.27 -3.39
C THR A 24 18.47 -6.51 -4.07
N GLY A 25 19.23 -7.31 -3.33
CA GLY A 25 19.73 -8.59 -3.82
C GLY A 25 18.67 -9.69 -3.90
N VAL A 26 17.45 -9.43 -3.42
CA VAL A 26 16.35 -10.39 -3.49
C VAL A 26 15.74 -10.36 -4.88
N LYS A 27 15.73 -11.51 -5.52
CA LYS A 27 15.14 -11.70 -6.86
C LYS A 27 13.71 -12.18 -6.73
N GLU A 28 12.90 -11.90 -7.75
CA GLU A 28 11.53 -12.40 -7.92
C GLU A 28 10.50 -11.83 -6.93
N VAL A 29 10.89 -11.13 -5.87
CA VAL A 29 9.97 -10.57 -4.87
C VAL A 29 10.15 -9.06 -4.80
N ILE A 30 9.02 -8.33 -4.81
CA ILE A 30 8.97 -6.89 -4.60
C ILE A 30 8.20 -6.61 -3.32
N THR A 31 8.81 -5.83 -2.43
CA THR A 31 8.17 -5.31 -1.23
C THR A 31 7.90 -3.82 -1.43
N PHE A 32 6.72 -3.38 -1.08
CA PHE A 32 6.32 -1.99 -1.23
C PHE A 32 5.57 -1.48 0.01
N ALA A 33 5.65 -0.19 0.21
CA ALA A 33 4.89 0.50 1.25
C ALA A 33 4.62 1.93 0.81
N GLY A 34 3.51 2.47 1.27
CA GLY A 34 3.15 3.85 1.01
C GLY A 34 2.31 4.45 2.11
N SER A 35 2.24 5.76 2.14
CA SER A 35 1.41 6.49 3.09
C SER A 35 0.88 7.78 2.48
N PHE A 36 -0.27 8.21 2.99
CA PHE A 36 -0.88 9.48 2.63
C PHE A 36 -1.59 10.09 3.85
N LEU A 37 -1.86 11.38 3.81
CA LEU A 37 -2.59 12.06 4.88
C LEU A 37 -4.01 11.51 4.96
N GLY A 38 -4.42 11.04 6.13
CA GLY A 38 -5.72 10.38 6.26
C GLY A 38 -5.92 9.64 7.58
N GLY A 39 -5.25 10.05 8.63
CA GLY A 39 -5.34 9.39 9.93
C GLY A 39 -6.53 9.83 10.78
N SER A 40 -6.58 9.35 12.00
CA SER A 40 -7.69 9.58 12.94
C SER A 40 -7.91 11.06 13.31
N ILE A 41 -6.93 11.93 13.09
CA ILE A 41 -7.08 13.37 13.31
C ILE A 41 -8.11 14.00 12.37
N PHE A 42 -8.34 13.38 11.20
CA PHE A 42 -9.31 13.84 10.21
C PHE A 42 -10.70 13.22 10.37
N SER A 43 -10.88 12.38 11.40
CA SER A 43 -12.15 11.69 11.62
C SER A 43 -13.25 12.67 12.06
N PRO A 44 -14.46 12.59 11.48
CA PRO A 44 -15.58 13.43 11.88
C PRO A 44 -15.94 13.24 13.35
N GLY A 45 -16.36 14.32 14.02
CA GLY A 45 -16.85 14.26 15.39
C GLY A 45 -15.82 13.80 16.43
N LYS A 46 -14.53 13.88 16.11
CA LYS A 46 -13.43 13.41 16.98
C LYS A 46 -13.47 11.90 17.30
N ASN A 47 -14.21 11.11 16.51
CA ASN A 47 -14.26 9.66 16.68
C ASN A 47 -13.02 9.00 16.08
N ARG A 48 -12.05 8.71 16.94
CA ARG A 48 -10.75 8.13 16.52
C ARG A 48 -10.84 6.71 15.96
N LYS A 49 -11.99 6.03 16.11
CA LYS A 49 -12.17 4.67 15.61
C LYS A 49 -12.53 4.60 14.14
N ILE A 50 -12.95 5.72 13.52
CA ILE A 50 -13.38 5.75 12.12
C ILE A 50 -12.20 5.41 11.19
N ALA A 51 -11.04 6.03 11.35
CA ALA A 51 -9.91 5.81 10.47
C ALA A 51 -9.36 4.38 10.52
N PRO A 52 -9.13 3.75 11.70
CA PRO A 52 -8.74 2.35 11.76
C PRO A 52 -9.78 1.41 11.16
N LEU A 53 -11.06 1.66 11.40
CA LEU A 53 -12.14 0.84 10.84
C LEU A 53 -12.20 0.98 9.31
N THR A 54 -12.06 2.19 8.80
CA THR A 54 -11.99 2.44 7.35
C THR A 54 -10.82 1.69 6.72
N ALA A 55 -9.63 1.78 7.32
CA ALA A 55 -8.46 1.06 6.85
C ALA A 55 -8.68 -0.45 6.82
N ALA A 56 -9.34 -1.00 7.84
CA ALA A 56 -9.67 -2.43 7.91
C ALA A 56 -10.72 -2.87 6.87
N MET A 57 -11.44 -1.92 6.26
CA MET A 57 -12.47 -2.21 5.26
C MET A 57 -12.00 -2.01 3.81
N ILE A 58 -10.85 -1.39 3.59
CA ILE A 58 -10.38 -1.05 2.24
C ILE A 58 -10.24 -2.29 1.35
N ASP A 59 -9.74 -3.38 1.90
CA ASP A 59 -9.53 -4.63 1.17
C ASP A 59 -10.76 -5.54 1.11
N LYS A 60 -11.92 -5.08 1.60
CA LYS A 60 -13.15 -5.89 1.67
C LYS A 60 -14.03 -5.77 0.43
N GLY A 61 -13.69 -4.93 -0.51
CA GLY A 61 -14.40 -4.83 -1.77
C GLY A 61 -14.23 -3.51 -2.49
N THR A 62 -14.52 -3.52 -3.76
CA THR A 62 -14.63 -2.35 -4.63
C THR A 62 -16.00 -2.35 -5.30
N LEU A 63 -16.25 -1.38 -6.16
CA LEU A 63 -17.50 -1.36 -6.95
C LEU A 63 -17.60 -2.55 -7.90
N GLU A 64 -16.48 -3.12 -8.32
CA GLU A 64 -16.43 -4.19 -9.32
C GLU A 64 -16.03 -5.55 -8.74
N LYS A 65 -15.44 -5.59 -7.57
CA LYS A 65 -14.88 -6.80 -6.96
C LYS A 65 -15.28 -6.90 -5.50
N ASP A 66 -15.81 -8.06 -5.13
CA ASP A 66 -16.04 -8.38 -3.73
C ASP A 66 -14.72 -8.84 -3.04
N LYS A 67 -14.81 -9.06 -1.73
CA LYS A 67 -13.63 -9.45 -0.96
C LYS A 67 -13.03 -10.78 -1.41
N TYR A 68 -13.87 -11.70 -1.90
CA TYR A 68 -13.41 -13.02 -2.38
C TYR A 68 -12.65 -12.90 -3.68
N ALA A 69 -13.13 -12.07 -4.61
CA ALA A 69 -12.43 -11.79 -5.86
C ALA A 69 -11.07 -11.14 -5.61
N ILE A 70 -10.98 -10.20 -4.67
CA ILE A 70 -9.71 -9.57 -4.28
C ILE A 70 -8.76 -10.60 -3.67
N SER A 71 -9.24 -11.44 -2.75
CA SER A 71 -8.43 -12.51 -2.15
C SER A 71 -7.90 -13.48 -3.19
N ASP A 72 -8.73 -13.91 -4.13
CA ASP A 72 -8.31 -14.82 -5.20
C ASP A 72 -7.21 -14.22 -6.08
N ILE A 73 -7.31 -12.94 -6.40
CA ILE A 73 -6.29 -12.23 -7.19
C ILE A 73 -4.97 -12.19 -6.41
N LEU A 74 -5.02 -11.81 -5.13
CA LEU A 74 -3.83 -11.72 -4.29
C LEU A 74 -3.17 -13.09 -4.10
N GLU A 75 -3.94 -14.12 -3.81
CA GLU A 75 -3.44 -15.48 -3.65
C GLU A 75 -2.81 -16.01 -4.95
N SER A 76 -3.45 -15.78 -6.09
CA SER A 76 -2.92 -16.19 -7.39
C SER A 76 -1.62 -15.47 -7.74
N ALA A 77 -1.44 -14.23 -7.29
CA ALA A 77 -0.23 -13.44 -7.49
C ALA A 77 0.85 -13.69 -6.43
N GLY A 78 0.62 -14.58 -5.47
CA GLY A 78 1.53 -14.75 -4.34
C GLY A 78 1.74 -13.46 -3.56
N ALA A 79 0.72 -12.62 -3.50
CA ALA A 79 0.79 -11.26 -2.98
C ALA A 79 0.10 -11.12 -1.64
N GLU A 80 0.59 -10.20 -0.85
CA GLU A 80 -0.05 -9.73 0.37
C GLU A 80 -0.19 -8.21 0.29
N LEU A 81 -1.32 -7.71 0.77
CA LEU A 81 -1.61 -6.29 0.80
C LEU A 81 -2.34 -5.96 2.10
N THR A 82 -1.78 -5.04 2.86
CA THR A 82 -2.28 -4.65 4.18
C THR A 82 -2.50 -3.15 4.25
N PHE A 83 -3.58 -2.75 4.89
CA PHE A 83 -3.91 -1.36 5.13
C PHE A 83 -3.98 -1.09 6.63
N SER A 84 -3.52 0.08 7.05
CA SER A 84 -3.56 0.53 8.42
C SER A 84 -3.71 2.04 8.49
N SER A 85 -4.02 2.55 9.67
CA SER A 85 -4.03 3.98 9.90
C SER A 85 -3.36 4.34 11.21
N THR A 86 -2.74 5.49 11.22
CA THR A 86 -2.19 6.14 12.39
C THR A 86 -2.98 7.41 12.70
N ARG A 87 -2.46 8.24 13.59
CA ARG A 87 -3.11 9.51 13.91
C ARG A 87 -3.17 10.46 12.70
N HIS A 88 -2.14 10.49 11.86
CA HIS A 88 -2.01 11.46 10.77
C HIS A 88 -2.01 10.85 9.36
N HIS A 89 -1.79 9.55 9.24
CA HIS A 89 -1.59 8.89 7.96
C HIS A 89 -2.43 7.64 7.81
N ALA A 90 -2.90 7.39 6.62
CA ALA A 90 -3.29 6.06 6.16
C ALA A 90 -2.07 5.44 5.46
N GLN A 91 -1.90 4.14 5.62
CA GLN A 91 -0.73 3.41 5.16
C GLN A 91 -1.15 2.12 4.46
N PHE A 92 -0.39 1.76 3.47
CA PHE A 92 -0.48 0.43 2.87
C PHE A 92 0.91 -0.18 2.77
N SER A 93 0.96 -1.48 2.82
CA SER A 93 2.21 -2.23 2.63
C SER A 93 1.90 -3.62 2.10
N GLY A 94 2.88 -4.23 1.48
CA GLY A 94 2.72 -5.58 0.99
C GLY A 94 3.94 -6.06 0.22
N HIS A 95 3.77 -7.23 -0.35
CA HIS A 95 4.76 -7.83 -1.23
C HIS A 95 4.05 -8.64 -2.33
N CYS A 96 4.75 -8.84 -3.42
CA CYS A 96 4.27 -9.67 -4.52
C CYS A 96 5.44 -10.25 -5.30
N LEU A 97 5.14 -11.17 -6.20
CA LEU A 97 6.10 -11.61 -7.19
C LEU A 97 6.30 -10.50 -8.22
N LYS A 98 7.51 -10.39 -8.73
CA LYS A 98 7.91 -9.35 -9.69
C LYS A 98 6.97 -9.25 -10.90
N ASP A 99 6.58 -10.38 -11.47
CA ASP A 99 5.75 -10.42 -12.67
C ASP A 99 4.27 -10.05 -12.40
N ASP A 100 3.86 -10.03 -11.13
CA ASP A 100 2.48 -9.74 -10.72
C ASP A 100 2.30 -8.33 -10.13
N LEU A 101 3.34 -7.50 -10.17
CA LEU A 101 3.29 -6.16 -9.61
C LEU A 101 2.18 -5.31 -10.23
N ASP A 102 1.98 -5.40 -11.54
CA ASP A 102 0.98 -4.62 -12.25
C ASP A 102 -0.44 -4.93 -11.76
N ILE A 103 -0.73 -6.21 -11.47
CA ILE A 103 -2.02 -6.64 -10.93
C ILE A 103 -2.25 -6.04 -9.55
N VAL A 104 -1.23 -6.05 -8.70
CA VAL A 104 -1.32 -5.50 -7.34
C VAL A 104 -1.49 -3.99 -7.37
N ILE A 105 -0.78 -3.29 -8.25
CA ILE A 105 -0.93 -1.84 -8.42
C ILE A 105 -2.36 -1.49 -8.88
N GLN A 106 -2.93 -2.26 -9.79
CA GLN A 106 -4.32 -2.06 -10.23
C GLN A 106 -5.33 -2.23 -9.09
N LEU A 107 -5.06 -3.10 -8.13
CA LEU A 107 -5.90 -3.24 -6.94
C LEU A 107 -5.76 -2.07 -5.97
N LEU A 108 -4.58 -1.43 -5.93
CA LEU A 108 -4.34 -0.26 -5.08
C LEU A 108 -5.04 1.01 -5.57
N VAL A 109 -5.25 1.14 -6.85
CA VAL A 109 -5.82 2.31 -7.50
C VAL A 109 -7.33 2.18 -7.62
#